data_0521974e5cda9949b9a16cc344168ace
#
_entry.id   0521974e5cda9949b9a16cc344168ace
#
_cell.length_a   1.000
_cell.length_b   1.000
_cell.length_c   1.000
_cell.angle_alpha   90.00
_cell.angle_beta   90.00
_cell.angle_gamma   90.00
#
_symmetry.space_group_name_H-M   'P 1'
#
loop_
_entity.id
_entity.type
_entity.pdbx_description
1 polymer ?
#
loop_
_entity_poly.entity_id
_entity_poly.type
_entity_poly.pdbx_seq_one_letter_code
_entity_poly.pdbx_strand_id
1 'polypeptide(L)'
;MPTQRPSISAFFPAYNDGGTIGSLVVTTLNTLAELTDDYEVVVVENGSTDYTVEVLEELAKQYDHFRFLAHREALGYGGALRVGFETCRKDLIFYTDGDAQYDPREIKQLLPAMIDGVDVVNGWKIERHDPIHRIVIGRMYHHFVKLMFGFKLRDVDCDFRLLRREVLDLIELESPDGTICLELVKKLQDAGFNFAEVPVHHYHRTYGKSQFFNFRRLSRVLPHVAWLWWKLVVRREHLKKVKDKRQKVQV
;
A
#
# COMPACT_ATOMS: atom_id res chain seq x y z
N MET A 1 6.68 -5.21 -32.08
CA MET A 1 7.37 -6.16 -31.17
C MET A 1 6.35 -6.53 -30.10
N PRO A 2 6.21 -7.78 -29.68
CA PRO A 2 5.35 -8.09 -28.55
C PRO A 2 5.88 -7.32 -27.34
N THR A 3 5.09 -6.43 -26.81
CA THR A 3 5.41 -5.72 -25.56
C THR A 3 5.53 -6.79 -24.48
N GLN A 4 6.74 -6.99 -23.98
CA GLN A 4 7.01 -7.92 -22.89
C GLN A 4 6.08 -7.55 -21.72
N ARG A 5 5.32 -8.52 -21.24
CA ARG A 5 4.43 -8.29 -20.07
C ARG A 5 5.32 -7.89 -18.89
N PRO A 6 4.93 -6.84 -18.13
CA PRO A 6 5.75 -6.40 -17.00
C PRO A 6 5.81 -7.47 -15.91
N SER A 7 6.94 -7.57 -15.21
CA SER A 7 7.03 -8.38 -14.01
C SER A 7 6.34 -7.68 -12.82
N ILE A 8 5.65 -8.46 -11.94
CA ILE A 8 4.82 -7.90 -10.86
C ILE A 8 5.15 -8.57 -9.52
N SER A 9 5.52 -7.79 -8.51
CA SER A 9 5.47 -8.18 -7.11
C SER A 9 4.16 -7.67 -6.48
N ALA A 10 3.38 -8.57 -5.88
CA ALA A 10 2.28 -8.16 -5.00
C ALA A 10 2.68 -8.38 -3.55
N PHE A 11 2.40 -7.43 -2.64
CA PHE A 11 2.62 -7.68 -1.23
C PHE A 11 1.51 -7.18 -0.33
N PHE A 12 1.39 -7.83 0.83
CA PHE A 12 0.39 -7.54 1.87
C PHE A 12 1.07 -7.49 3.25
N PRO A 13 0.89 -6.42 4.03
CA PRO A 13 1.15 -6.48 5.46
C PRO A 13 0.04 -7.32 6.12
N ALA A 14 0.38 -8.26 6.99
CA ALA A 14 -0.58 -9.09 7.71
C ALA A 14 -0.36 -8.99 9.22
N TYR A 15 -1.45 -8.78 9.96
CA TYR A 15 -1.46 -8.79 11.43
C TYR A 15 -2.80 -9.30 11.95
N ASN A 16 -2.83 -10.54 12.44
CA ASN A 16 -4.04 -11.22 12.90
C ASN A 16 -5.11 -11.30 11.79
N ASP A 17 -4.70 -11.72 10.60
CA ASP A 17 -5.54 -11.86 9.41
C ASP A 17 -5.69 -13.35 8.99
N GLY A 18 -5.51 -14.30 9.91
CA GLY A 18 -5.53 -15.74 9.64
C GLY A 18 -6.78 -16.22 8.88
N GLY A 19 -7.94 -15.58 9.13
CA GLY A 19 -9.19 -15.93 8.43
C GLY A 19 -9.34 -15.39 7.01
N THR A 20 -8.47 -14.48 6.56
CA THR A 20 -8.59 -13.80 5.25
C THR A 20 -7.36 -13.93 4.37
N ILE A 21 -6.16 -13.97 4.99
CA ILE A 21 -4.90 -13.91 4.24
C ILE A 21 -4.73 -15.06 3.24
N GLY A 22 -5.21 -16.26 3.57
CA GLY A 22 -5.11 -17.41 2.67
C GLY A 22 -5.86 -17.20 1.37
N SER A 23 -7.11 -16.77 1.44
CA SER A 23 -7.92 -16.48 0.25
C SER A 23 -7.37 -15.31 -0.56
N LEU A 24 -6.84 -14.27 0.11
CA LEU A 24 -6.22 -13.11 -0.54
C LEU A 24 -4.99 -13.55 -1.35
N VAL A 25 -4.08 -14.31 -0.75
CA VAL A 25 -2.88 -14.81 -1.42
C VAL A 25 -3.22 -15.66 -2.63
N VAL A 26 -4.08 -16.68 -2.47
CA VAL A 26 -4.46 -17.58 -3.57
C VAL A 26 -5.16 -16.84 -4.70
N THR A 27 -6.08 -15.93 -4.39
CA THR A 27 -6.76 -15.13 -5.40
C THR A 27 -5.77 -14.23 -6.15
N THR A 28 -4.79 -13.66 -5.44
CA THR A 28 -3.76 -12.81 -6.07
C THR A 28 -2.84 -13.62 -6.97
N LEU A 29 -2.36 -14.80 -6.52
CA LEU A 29 -1.54 -15.69 -7.35
C LEU A 29 -2.24 -16.05 -8.65
N ASN A 30 -3.50 -16.49 -8.57
CA ASN A 30 -4.29 -16.82 -9.75
C ASN A 30 -4.49 -15.62 -10.68
N THR A 31 -4.74 -14.43 -10.11
CA THR A 31 -4.93 -13.21 -10.90
C THR A 31 -3.65 -12.79 -11.60
N LEU A 32 -2.51 -12.84 -10.92
CA LEU A 32 -1.22 -12.47 -11.52
C LEU A 32 -0.79 -13.46 -12.60
N ALA A 33 -1.03 -14.75 -12.43
CA ALA A 33 -0.76 -15.78 -13.44
C ALA A 33 -1.49 -15.53 -14.78
N GLU A 34 -2.66 -14.88 -14.76
CA GLU A 34 -3.37 -14.48 -15.97
C GLU A 34 -2.75 -13.22 -16.62
N LEU A 35 -2.06 -12.39 -15.85
CA LEU A 35 -1.56 -11.08 -16.29
C LEU A 35 -0.12 -11.13 -16.77
N THR A 36 0.72 -11.96 -16.17
CA THR A 36 2.15 -12.03 -16.47
C THR A 36 2.72 -13.41 -16.10
N ASP A 37 3.83 -13.78 -16.76
CA ASP A 37 4.57 -15.01 -16.48
C ASP A 37 5.60 -14.82 -15.36
N ASP A 38 6.01 -13.57 -15.07
CA ASP A 38 7.01 -13.25 -14.05
C ASP A 38 6.37 -12.46 -12.89
N TYR A 39 5.96 -13.16 -11.84
CA TYR A 39 5.31 -12.57 -10.69
C TYR A 39 5.72 -13.23 -9.37
N GLU A 40 5.47 -12.55 -8.27
CA GLU A 40 5.58 -13.08 -6.92
C GLU A 40 4.48 -12.47 -6.03
N VAL A 41 4.09 -13.21 -5.00
CA VAL A 41 3.26 -12.71 -3.90
C VAL A 41 4.05 -12.81 -2.60
N VAL A 42 4.13 -11.71 -1.87
CA VAL A 42 4.88 -11.59 -0.62
C VAL A 42 3.95 -11.17 0.51
N VAL A 43 3.97 -11.85 1.64
CA VAL A 43 3.31 -11.39 2.86
C VAL A 43 4.35 -10.96 3.87
N VAL A 44 4.19 -9.74 4.41
CA VAL A 44 4.97 -9.27 5.55
C VAL A 44 4.14 -9.52 6.81
N GLU A 45 4.40 -10.63 7.45
CA GLU A 45 3.78 -11.02 8.71
C GLU A 45 4.38 -10.16 9.85
N ASN A 46 3.53 -9.50 10.61
CA ASN A 46 3.90 -8.39 11.50
C ASN A 46 3.64 -8.71 12.98
N GLY A 47 4.02 -9.90 13.44
CA GLY A 47 3.93 -10.34 14.83
C GLY A 47 2.51 -10.73 15.24
N SER A 48 1.81 -11.48 14.40
CA SER A 48 0.46 -12.01 14.69
C SER A 48 0.45 -12.95 15.91
N THR A 49 -0.68 -12.98 16.58
CA THR A 49 -0.94 -13.84 17.74
C THR A 49 -2.03 -14.86 17.49
N ASP A 50 -2.64 -14.84 16.30
CA ASP A 50 -3.58 -15.83 15.80
C ASP A 50 -2.87 -16.85 14.88
N TYR A 51 -3.64 -17.68 14.17
CA TYR A 51 -3.11 -18.70 13.26
C TYR A 51 -2.66 -18.17 11.88
N THR A 52 -2.36 -16.85 11.75
CA THR A 52 -1.89 -16.25 10.49
C THR A 52 -0.60 -16.93 10.00
N VAL A 53 0.37 -17.17 10.90
CA VAL A 53 1.66 -17.77 10.54
C VAL A 53 1.48 -19.17 9.99
N GLU A 54 0.68 -20.00 10.63
CA GLU A 54 0.39 -21.38 10.22
C GLU A 54 -0.22 -21.43 8.82
N VAL A 55 -1.14 -20.51 8.51
CA VAL A 55 -1.72 -20.38 7.15
C VAL A 55 -0.65 -20.03 6.14
N LEU A 56 0.25 -19.08 6.45
CA LEU A 56 1.31 -18.66 5.54
C LEU A 56 2.35 -19.76 5.31
N GLU A 57 2.68 -20.55 6.34
CA GLU A 57 3.57 -21.71 6.22
C GLU A 57 3.00 -22.79 5.29
N GLU A 58 1.69 -23.07 5.39
CA GLU A 58 1.03 -24.03 4.49
C GLU A 58 1.00 -23.52 3.03
N LEU A 59 0.74 -22.24 2.81
CA LEU A 59 0.75 -21.66 1.47
C LEU A 59 2.15 -21.70 0.86
N ALA A 60 3.19 -21.41 1.63
CA ALA A 60 4.57 -21.44 1.14
C ALA A 60 5.05 -22.84 0.72
N LYS A 61 4.44 -23.92 1.23
CA LYS A 61 4.68 -25.29 0.79
C LYS A 61 4.00 -25.64 -0.54
N GLN A 62 2.89 -24.94 -0.85
CA GLN A 62 2.01 -25.26 -1.98
C GLN A 62 2.26 -24.40 -3.22
N TYR A 63 2.80 -23.18 -3.07
CA TYR A 63 2.91 -22.19 -4.15
C TYR A 63 4.33 -21.64 -4.29
N ASP A 64 5.01 -21.96 -5.37
CA ASP A 64 6.39 -21.54 -5.65
C ASP A 64 6.54 -20.01 -5.82
N HIS A 65 5.49 -19.31 -6.29
CA HIS A 65 5.47 -17.86 -6.46
C HIS A 65 5.04 -17.11 -5.19
N PHE A 66 4.92 -17.82 -4.07
CA PHE A 66 4.55 -17.24 -2.77
C PHE A 66 5.69 -17.38 -1.76
N ARG A 67 5.92 -16.31 -1.01
CA ARG A 67 6.80 -16.32 0.17
C ARG A 67 6.30 -15.33 1.21
N PHE A 68 6.72 -15.50 2.45
CA PHE A 68 6.42 -14.55 3.51
C PHE A 68 7.64 -14.26 4.37
N LEU A 69 7.59 -13.12 5.05
CA LEU A 69 8.61 -12.66 6.01
C LEU A 69 7.93 -12.54 7.37
N ALA A 70 8.32 -13.41 8.31
CA ALA A 70 7.77 -13.41 9.66
C ALA A 70 8.62 -12.54 10.60
N HIS A 71 7.97 -11.61 11.27
CA HIS A 71 8.57 -10.78 12.32
C HIS A 71 8.02 -11.17 13.69
N ARG A 72 8.90 -11.54 14.61
CA ARG A 72 8.50 -11.93 15.98
C ARG A 72 7.86 -10.78 16.75
N GLU A 73 8.31 -9.57 16.50
CA GLU A 73 7.80 -8.35 17.12
C GLU A 73 7.17 -7.46 16.03
N ALA A 74 6.03 -6.85 16.38
CA ALA A 74 5.32 -5.97 15.47
C ALA A 74 6.15 -4.74 15.11
N LEU A 75 6.47 -4.57 13.83
CA LEU A 75 7.15 -3.39 13.29
C LEU A 75 6.26 -2.15 13.22
N GLY A 76 4.96 -2.31 13.51
CA GLY A 76 3.91 -1.35 13.16
C GLY A 76 3.57 -1.40 11.67
N TYR A 77 2.44 -0.80 11.31
CA TYR A 77 1.95 -0.81 9.93
C TYR A 77 2.96 -0.21 8.94
N GLY A 78 3.53 0.96 9.29
CA GLY A 78 4.54 1.60 8.46
C GLY A 78 5.81 0.78 8.31
N GLY A 79 6.24 0.07 9.37
CA GLY A 79 7.37 -0.84 9.31
C GLY A 79 7.14 -2.00 8.36
N ALA A 80 5.95 -2.62 8.42
CA ALA A 80 5.58 -3.71 7.53
C ALA A 80 5.53 -3.27 6.05
N LEU A 81 4.98 -2.08 5.76
CA LEU A 81 4.98 -1.54 4.40
C LEU A 81 6.40 -1.27 3.88
N ARG A 82 7.30 -0.69 4.71
CA ARG A 82 8.70 -0.48 4.30
C ARG A 82 9.38 -1.79 3.94
N VAL A 83 9.25 -2.81 4.78
CA VAL A 83 9.80 -4.14 4.51
C VAL A 83 9.23 -4.71 3.22
N GLY A 84 7.92 -4.57 2.97
CA GLY A 84 7.28 -5.00 1.74
C GLY A 84 7.87 -4.32 0.51
N PHE A 85 7.97 -2.99 0.51
CA PHE A 85 8.57 -2.23 -0.59
C PHE A 85 10.05 -2.57 -0.81
N GLU A 86 10.82 -2.75 0.26
CA GLU A 86 12.23 -3.11 0.19
C GLU A 86 12.46 -4.55 -0.31
N THR A 87 11.49 -5.43 -0.09
CA THR A 87 11.59 -6.84 -0.45
C THR A 87 11.20 -7.12 -1.90
N CYS A 88 10.23 -6.38 -2.42
CA CYS A 88 9.73 -6.50 -3.79
C CYS A 88 10.76 -6.03 -4.82
N ARG A 89 11.01 -6.85 -5.88
CA ARG A 89 12.08 -6.58 -6.87
C ARG A 89 11.61 -6.51 -8.31
N LYS A 90 10.33 -6.84 -8.59
CA LYS A 90 9.79 -6.82 -9.94
C LYS A 90 9.56 -5.38 -10.43
N ASP A 91 9.32 -5.20 -11.72
CA ASP A 91 9.16 -3.89 -12.36
C ASP A 91 7.99 -3.08 -11.78
N LEU A 92 6.91 -3.78 -11.49
CA LEU A 92 5.72 -3.22 -10.85
C LEU A 92 5.53 -3.81 -9.46
N ILE A 93 5.13 -2.96 -8.52
CA ILE A 93 4.77 -3.37 -7.17
C ILE A 93 3.30 -3.03 -6.95
N PHE A 94 2.51 -4.05 -6.68
CA PHE A 94 1.15 -3.92 -6.19
C PHE A 94 1.12 -4.12 -4.69
N TYR A 95 0.41 -3.27 -3.95
CA TYR A 95 0.15 -3.53 -2.54
C TYR A 95 -1.28 -3.20 -2.14
N THR A 96 -1.76 -3.95 -1.16
CA THR A 96 -3.02 -3.71 -0.46
C THR A 96 -2.96 -4.31 0.94
N ASP A 97 -3.93 -3.97 1.79
CA ASP A 97 -4.03 -4.53 3.14
C ASP A 97 -4.36 -6.03 3.11
N GLY A 98 -3.86 -6.77 4.12
CA GLY A 98 -4.05 -8.22 4.29
C GLY A 98 -5.45 -8.64 4.77
N ASP A 99 -6.32 -7.67 5.06
CA ASP A 99 -7.64 -7.90 5.66
C ASP A 99 -8.76 -8.27 4.67
N ALA A 100 -8.40 -8.44 3.39
CA ALA A 100 -9.28 -8.78 2.28
C ALA A 100 -10.49 -7.82 2.11
N GLN A 101 -10.35 -6.55 2.49
CA GLN A 101 -11.37 -5.54 2.21
C GLN A 101 -11.36 -5.07 0.74
N TYR A 102 -10.32 -5.40 -0.01
CA TYR A 102 -10.24 -5.20 -1.46
C TYR A 102 -10.20 -6.53 -2.20
N ASP A 103 -10.74 -6.54 -3.40
CA ASP A 103 -10.65 -7.70 -4.29
C ASP A 103 -9.38 -7.63 -5.13
N PRO A 104 -8.40 -8.52 -4.94
CA PRO A 104 -7.16 -8.47 -5.71
C PRO A 104 -7.37 -8.70 -7.21
N ARG A 105 -8.51 -9.24 -7.65
CA ARG A 105 -8.85 -9.37 -9.08
C ARG A 105 -8.98 -8.02 -9.78
N GLU A 106 -9.23 -6.95 -9.03
CA GLU A 106 -9.30 -5.58 -9.58
C GLU A 106 -7.96 -5.01 -10.00
N ILE A 107 -6.83 -5.70 -9.73
CA ILE A 107 -5.53 -5.38 -10.31
C ILE A 107 -5.59 -5.38 -11.86
N LYS A 108 -6.52 -6.16 -12.44
CA LYS A 108 -6.83 -6.18 -13.88
C LYS A 108 -7.31 -4.83 -14.41
N GLN A 109 -7.81 -3.96 -13.53
CA GLN A 109 -8.22 -2.59 -13.89
C GLN A 109 -7.05 -1.60 -13.74
N LEU A 110 -6.13 -1.85 -12.80
CA LEU A 110 -4.99 -0.98 -12.56
C LEU A 110 -3.92 -1.14 -13.64
N LEU A 111 -3.65 -2.38 -14.05
CA LEU A 111 -2.57 -2.67 -15.00
C LEU A 111 -2.75 -1.95 -16.36
N PRO A 112 -3.92 -1.92 -16.99
CA PRO A 112 -4.13 -1.14 -18.22
C PRO A 112 -3.99 0.38 -18.06
N ALA A 113 -4.14 0.90 -16.83
CA ALA A 113 -3.94 2.32 -16.52
C ALA A 113 -2.45 2.69 -16.32
N MET A 114 -1.56 1.69 -16.20
CA MET A 114 -0.10 1.86 -16.09
C MET A 114 0.51 2.06 -17.49
N ILE A 115 0.05 3.09 -18.19
CA ILE A 115 0.57 3.48 -19.50
C ILE A 115 1.90 4.21 -19.40
N ASP A 116 2.52 4.53 -20.55
CA ASP A 116 3.73 5.32 -20.62
C ASP A 116 3.52 6.70 -19.98
N GLY A 117 4.46 7.08 -19.11
CA GLY A 117 4.40 8.33 -18.38
C GLY A 117 3.54 8.30 -17.10
N VAL A 118 2.88 7.19 -16.79
CA VAL A 118 2.22 6.95 -15.48
C VAL A 118 3.16 6.14 -14.59
N ASP A 119 3.40 6.66 -13.39
CA ASP A 119 4.31 6.07 -12.42
C ASP A 119 3.58 5.30 -11.31
N VAL A 120 2.37 5.75 -10.98
CA VAL A 120 1.53 5.19 -9.92
C VAL A 120 0.07 5.15 -10.37
N VAL A 121 -0.57 4.00 -10.22
CA VAL A 121 -2.03 3.85 -10.35
C VAL A 121 -2.62 3.67 -8.96
N ASN A 122 -3.41 4.64 -8.52
CA ASN A 122 -4.07 4.65 -7.22
C ASN A 122 -5.54 4.25 -7.36
N GLY A 123 -5.98 3.28 -6.54
CA GLY A 123 -7.40 3.01 -6.40
C GLY A 123 -8.15 4.17 -5.74
N TRP A 124 -9.43 4.33 -6.03
CA TRP A 124 -10.34 5.14 -5.23
C TRP A 124 -11.63 4.37 -4.98
N LYS A 125 -12.11 4.41 -3.71
CA LYS A 125 -13.26 3.62 -3.26
C LYS A 125 -14.55 4.12 -3.88
N ILE A 126 -15.25 3.26 -4.67
CA ILE A 126 -16.53 3.61 -5.33
C ILE A 126 -17.67 3.57 -4.30
N GLU A 127 -17.69 2.54 -3.46
CA GLU A 127 -18.72 2.33 -2.45
C GLU A 127 -18.10 2.18 -1.07
N ARG A 128 -18.76 2.74 -0.07
CA ARG A 128 -18.41 2.60 1.35
C ARG A 128 -19.59 2.00 2.08
N HIS A 129 -19.42 0.79 2.54
CA HIS A 129 -20.43 0.07 3.33
C HIS A 129 -20.27 0.29 4.84
N ASP A 130 -19.58 1.36 5.25
CA ASP A 130 -19.38 1.73 6.64
C ASP A 130 -20.64 2.39 7.25
N PRO A 131 -20.83 2.34 8.58
CA PRO A 131 -21.85 3.11 9.26
C PRO A 131 -21.74 4.61 8.97
N ILE A 132 -22.88 5.31 8.83
CA ILE A 132 -22.95 6.72 8.38
C ILE A 132 -22.02 7.65 9.18
N HIS A 133 -21.94 7.49 10.51
CA HIS A 133 -21.06 8.29 11.35
C HIS A 133 -19.57 8.13 10.99
N ARG A 134 -19.15 6.92 10.62
CA ARG A 134 -17.78 6.66 10.14
C ARG A 134 -17.51 7.28 8.77
N ILE A 135 -18.51 7.23 7.89
CA ILE A 135 -18.41 7.86 6.57
C ILE A 135 -18.24 9.38 6.73
N VAL A 136 -19.03 10.02 7.60
CA VAL A 136 -18.95 11.46 7.84
C VAL A 136 -17.60 11.86 8.44
N ILE A 137 -17.17 11.18 9.51
CA ILE A 137 -15.88 11.46 10.17
C ILE A 137 -14.72 11.20 9.18
N GLY A 138 -14.76 10.09 8.43
CA GLY A 138 -13.75 9.76 7.43
C GLY A 138 -13.68 10.79 6.29
N ARG A 139 -14.83 11.31 5.82
CA ARG A 139 -14.87 12.39 4.82
C ARG A 139 -14.27 13.70 5.36
N MET A 140 -14.62 14.09 6.58
CA MET A 140 -14.04 15.29 7.21
C MET A 140 -12.52 15.16 7.34
N TYR A 141 -12.04 14.04 7.86
CA TYR A 141 -10.61 13.75 7.96
C TYR A 141 -9.93 13.79 6.59
N HIS A 142 -10.50 13.11 5.59
CA HIS A 142 -10.00 13.10 4.23
C HIS A 142 -9.85 14.51 3.64
N HIS A 143 -10.89 15.34 3.72
CA HIS A 143 -10.84 16.71 3.20
C HIS A 143 -9.83 17.57 3.96
N PHE A 144 -9.76 17.41 5.28
CA PHE A 144 -8.79 18.11 6.12
C PHE A 144 -7.34 17.76 5.72
N VAL A 145 -7.03 16.46 5.63
CA VAL A 145 -5.69 15.99 5.25
C VAL A 145 -5.37 16.39 3.81
N LYS A 146 -6.32 16.25 2.90
CA LYS A 146 -6.17 16.65 1.50
C LYS A 146 -5.80 18.14 1.38
N LEU A 147 -6.46 19.00 2.12
CA LEU A 147 -6.17 20.45 2.14
C LEU A 147 -4.80 20.72 2.79
N MET A 148 -4.50 20.12 3.93
CA MET A 148 -3.26 20.35 4.67
C MET A 148 -2.01 19.95 3.85
N PHE A 149 -2.05 18.81 3.17
CA PHE A 149 -0.89 18.29 2.42
C PHE A 149 -0.90 18.71 0.94
N GLY A 150 -1.99 19.29 0.45
CA GLY A 150 -2.14 19.66 -0.96
C GLY A 150 -2.22 18.45 -1.88
N PHE A 151 -2.89 17.37 -1.45
CA PHE A 151 -3.07 16.18 -2.27
C PHE A 151 -3.98 16.43 -3.46
N LYS A 152 -3.57 15.90 -4.62
CA LYS A 152 -4.34 16.00 -5.86
C LYS A 152 -5.27 14.79 -6.07
N LEU A 153 -4.96 13.65 -5.46
CA LEU A 153 -5.73 12.41 -5.59
C LEU A 153 -7.14 12.53 -4.99
N ARG A 154 -8.07 11.74 -5.53
CA ARG A 154 -9.44 11.62 -5.02
C ARG A 154 -9.49 10.92 -3.68
N ASP A 155 -8.74 9.83 -3.51
CA ASP A 155 -8.70 9.01 -2.30
C ASP A 155 -7.25 8.67 -1.93
N VAL A 156 -6.70 9.40 -0.97
CA VAL A 156 -5.33 9.19 -0.48
C VAL A 156 -5.26 7.99 0.48
N ASP A 157 -6.40 7.66 1.11
CA ASP A 157 -6.51 6.59 2.11
C ASP A 157 -6.92 5.25 1.48
N CYS A 158 -6.80 5.11 0.16
CA CYS A 158 -7.04 3.86 -0.54
C CYS A 158 -5.72 3.10 -0.68
N ASP A 159 -5.56 2.04 0.12
CA ASP A 159 -4.37 1.18 0.08
C ASP A 159 -4.55 0.04 -0.93
N PHE A 160 -4.86 0.41 -2.17
CA PHE A 160 -4.91 -0.46 -3.34
C PHE A 160 -4.18 0.24 -4.48
N ARG A 161 -2.86 -0.02 -4.59
CA ARG A 161 -1.98 0.73 -5.49
C ARG A 161 -1.05 -0.18 -6.27
N LEU A 162 -0.86 0.21 -7.54
CA LEU A 162 0.16 -0.35 -8.42
C LEU A 162 1.16 0.77 -8.75
N LEU A 163 2.44 0.52 -8.55
CA LEU A 163 3.49 1.53 -8.77
C LEU A 163 4.70 0.92 -9.47
N ARG A 164 5.43 1.72 -10.22
CA ARG A 164 6.73 1.34 -10.76
C ARG A 164 7.74 1.23 -9.62
N ARG A 165 8.50 0.14 -9.58
CA ARG A 165 9.50 -0.07 -8.52
C ARG A 165 10.50 1.10 -8.42
N GLU A 166 10.90 1.64 -9.55
CA GLU A 166 11.89 2.72 -9.63
C GLU A 166 11.50 4.01 -8.88
N VAL A 167 10.19 4.26 -8.66
CA VAL A 167 9.76 5.43 -7.89
C VAL A 167 10.23 5.38 -6.44
N LEU A 168 10.41 4.17 -5.91
CA LEU A 168 10.87 3.95 -4.54
C LEU A 168 12.36 4.25 -4.37
N ASP A 169 13.15 4.21 -5.44
CA ASP A 169 14.58 4.53 -5.38
C ASP A 169 14.82 6.00 -5.03
N LEU A 170 13.86 6.87 -5.38
CA LEU A 170 13.96 8.31 -5.15
C LEU A 170 13.41 8.78 -3.80
N ILE A 171 12.57 7.98 -3.15
CA ILE A 171 11.97 8.34 -1.86
C ILE A 171 12.48 7.45 -0.74
N GLU A 172 12.31 7.91 0.49
CA GLU A 172 12.57 7.13 1.71
C GLU A 172 11.34 7.28 2.60
N LEU A 173 10.79 6.17 3.06
CA LEU A 173 9.63 6.15 3.96
C LEU A 173 10.11 5.96 5.40
N GLU A 174 9.56 6.74 6.34
CA GLU A 174 10.02 6.78 7.73
C GLU A 174 8.90 6.60 8.75
N SER A 175 7.65 6.90 8.36
CA SER A 175 6.49 6.83 9.26
C SER A 175 6.28 5.41 9.81
N PRO A 176 6.06 5.25 11.13
CA PRO A 176 5.93 3.93 11.75
C PRO A 176 4.51 3.35 11.71
N ASP A 177 3.51 4.16 11.43
CA ASP A 177 2.09 3.82 11.49
C ASP A 177 1.35 4.12 10.19
N GLY A 178 0.02 4.20 10.21
CA GLY A 178 -0.81 4.48 9.03
C GLY A 178 -0.53 5.82 8.33
N THR A 179 0.22 6.74 8.94
CA THR A 179 0.64 7.98 8.29
C THR A 179 1.63 7.74 7.14
N ILE A 180 2.18 6.52 7.02
CA ILE A 180 3.06 6.13 5.90
C ILE A 180 2.34 6.24 4.56
N CYS A 181 1.02 6.01 4.50
CA CYS A 181 0.25 6.15 3.25
C CYS A 181 0.20 7.61 2.80
N LEU A 182 0.05 8.56 3.73
CA LEU A 182 0.13 9.99 3.46
C LEU A 182 1.56 10.39 3.06
N GLU A 183 2.56 9.85 3.75
CA GLU A 183 3.96 10.10 3.46
C GLU A 183 4.33 9.64 2.05
N LEU A 184 3.95 8.41 1.68
CA LEU A 184 4.17 7.82 0.37
C LEU A 184 3.61 8.73 -0.75
N VAL A 185 2.31 9.02 -0.68
CA VAL A 185 1.64 9.83 -1.70
C VAL A 185 2.24 11.23 -1.77
N LYS A 186 2.52 11.87 -0.63
CA LYS A 186 3.10 13.22 -0.61
C LYS A 186 4.49 13.25 -1.22
N LYS A 187 5.36 12.30 -0.85
CA LYS A 187 6.72 12.24 -1.38
C LYS A 187 6.74 11.94 -2.87
N LEU A 188 5.88 11.03 -3.36
CA LEU A 188 5.75 10.74 -4.80
C LEU A 188 5.20 11.94 -5.57
N GLN A 189 4.15 12.61 -5.07
CA GLN A 189 3.58 13.81 -5.70
C GLN A 189 4.62 14.95 -5.77
N ASP A 190 5.34 15.20 -4.68
CA ASP A 190 6.34 16.26 -4.61
C ASP A 190 7.60 15.93 -5.42
N ALA A 191 7.92 14.66 -5.62
CA ALA A 191 8.94 14.21 -6.54
C ALA A 191 8.53 14.38 -8.02
N GLY A 192 7.29 14.73 -8.30
CA GLY A 192 6.79 14.99 -9.66
C GLY A 192 6.41 13.72 -10.43
N PHE A 193 6.12 12.62 -9.73
CA PHE A 193 5.58 11.43 -10.36
C PHE A 193 4.13 11.59 -10.79
N ASN A 194 3.75 10.93 -11.87
CA ASN A 194 2.42 11.00 -12.46
C ASN A 194 1.52 9.89 -11.92
N PHE A 195 0.31 10.28 -11.53
CA PHE A 195 -0.71 9.37 -11.01
C PHE A 195 -1.84 9.19 -12.00
N ALA A 196 -2.30 7.94 -12.14
CA ALA A 196 -3.63 7.63 -12.65
C ALA A 196 -4.52 7.13 -11.49
N GLU A 197 -5.83 7.25 -11.64
CA GLU A 197 -6.79 6.83 -10.62
C GLU A 197 -7.85 5.90 -11.22
N VAL A 198 -8.09 4.77 -10.55
CA VAL A 198 -9.03 3.73 -11.00
C VAL A 198 -10.05 3.46 -9.89
N PRO A 199 -11.35 3.32 -10.23
CA PRO A 199 -12.37 2.96 -9.25
C PRO A 199 -12.15 1.52 -8.76
N VAL A 200 -12.27 1.29 -7.45
CA VAL A 200 -12.16 -0.04 -6.84
C VAL A 200 -13.22 -0.23 -5.76
N HIS A 201 -13.65 -1.46 -5.56
CA HIS A 201 -14.60 -1.80 -4.51
C HIS A 201 -13.91 -1.96 -3.17
N HIS A 202 -14.59 -1.54 -2.10
CA HIS A 202 -14.13 -1.70 -0.73
C HIS A 202 -15.22 -2.40 0.08
N TYR A 203 -14.95 -3.63 0.48
CA TYR A 203 -15.89 -4.51 1.15
C TYR A 203 -15.83 -4.40 2.68
N HIS A 204 -16.82 -4.93 3.35
CA HIS A 204 -16.77 -5.09 4.80
C HIS A 204 -15.67 -6.07 5.21
N ARG A 205 -14.98 -5.75 6.28
CA ARG A 205 -14.05 -6.68 6.91
C ARG A 205 -14.82 -7.90 7.41
N THR A 206 -14.42 -9.09 6.98
CA THR A 206 -15.06 -10.35 7.34
C THR A 206 -14.39 -11.03 8.54
N TYR A 207 -13.14 -10.71 8.85
CA TYR A 207 -12.37 -11.27 9.94
C TYR A 207 -11.58 -10.20 10.71
N GLY A 208 -11.34 -10.45 12.01
CA GLY A 208 -10.58 -9.56 12.87
C GLY A 208 -11.33 -8.28 13.29
N LYS A 209 -10.61 -7.39 13.98
CA LYS A 209 -11.15 -6.10 14.45
C LYS A 209 -10.40 -4.96 13.79
N SER A 210 -11.14 -3.97 13.26
CA SER A 210 -10.54 -2.75 12.73
C SER A 210 -9.65 -2.09 13.77
N GLN A 211 -8.41 -1.87 13.39
CA GLN A 211 -7.41 -1.25 14.25
C GLN A 211 -7.46 0.29 14.16
N PHE A 212 -8.18 0.86 13.19
CA PHE A 212 -8.16 2.30 12.90
C PHE A 212 -9.13 3.16 13.72
N PHE A 213 -10.31 2.65 14.10
CA PHE A 213 -11.34 3.45 14.81
C PHE A 213 -11.33 3.22 16.32
N ASN A 214 -10.32 3.79 17.00
CA ASN A 214 -10.34 3.92 18.46
C ASN A 214 -9.92 5.35 18.84
N PHE A 215 -10.71 6.04 19.66
CA PHE A 215 -10.42 7.41 20.13
C PHE A 215 -9.01 7.55 20.73
N ARG A 216 -8.53 6.53 21.45
CA ARG A 216 -7.15 6.50 21.97
C ARG A 216 -6.09 6.43 20.88
N ARG A 217 -6.40 5.86 19.71
CA ARG A 217 -5.47 5.81 18.56
C ARG A 217 -5.53 7.11 17.76
N LEU A 218 -6.71 7.69 17.60
CA LEU A 218 -6.86 8.97 16.93
C LEU A 218 -6.01 10.05 17.64
N SER A 219 -6.01 10.10 18.99
CA SER A 219 -5.16 11.02 19.74
C SER A 219 -3.66 10.77 19.57
N ARG A 220 -3.22 9.55 19.22
CA ARG A 220 -1.82 9.25 18.92
C ARG A 220 -1.45 9.55 17.47
N VAL A 221 -2.39 9.36 16.54
CA VAL A 221 -2.16 9.59 15.10
C VAL A 221 -2.11 11.09 14.78
N LEU A 222 -2.94 11.93 15.42
CA LEU A 222 -2.98 13.37 15.17
C LEU A 222 -1.61 14.07 15.36
N PRO A 223 -0.83 13.82 16.43
CA PRO A 223 0.53 14.36 16.55
C PRO A 223 1.46 13.90 15.43
N HIS A 224 1.36 12.62 14.99
CA HIS A 224 2.16 12.11 13.90
C HIS A 224 1.78 12.78 12.56
N VAL A 225 0.49 12.99 12.30
CA VAL A 225 0.01 13.73 11.12
C VAL A 225 0.53 15.18 11.14
N ALA A 226 0.46 15.85 12.29
CA ALA A 226 0.95 17.22 12.44
C ALA A 226 2.47 17.31 12.24
N TRP A 227 3.22 16.36 12.83
CA TRP A 227 4.67 16.29 12.64
C TRP A 227 5.04 15.99 11.18
N LEU A 228 4.35 15.05 10.54
CA LEU A 228 4.55 14.71 9.13
C LEU A 228 4.24 15.90 8.24
N TRP A 229 3.15 16.62 8.51
CA TRP A 229 2.81 17.86 7.79
C TRP A 229 3.92 18.89 7.91
N TRP A 230 4.38 19.16 9.14
CA TRP A 230 5.49 20.08 9.36
C TRP A 230 6.73 19.69 8.56
N LYS A 231 7.10 18.40 8.60
CA LYS A 231 8.27 17.87 7.91
C LYS A 231 8.14 17.97 6.39
N LEU A 232 6.99 17.60 5.82
CA LEU A 232 6.82 17.48 4.37
C LEU A 232 6.30 18.77 3.71
N VAL A 233 5.47 19.56 4.38
CA VAL A 233 4.86 20.76 3.78
C VAL A 233 5.63 22.03 4.14
N VAL A 234 6.05 22.17 5.41
CA VAL A 234 6.77 23.36 5.87
C VAL A 234 8.27 23.25 5.60
N ARG A 235 8.94 22.21 6.14
CA ARG A 235 10.39 22.05 6.01
C ARG A 235 10.83 21.52 4.66
N ARG A 236 10.02 20.71 4.00
CA ARG A 236 10.26 20.10 2.68
C ARG A 236 11.60 19.37 2.56
N GLU A 237 12.08 18.74 3.63
CA GLU A 237 13.39 18.10 3.70
C GLU A 237 13.55 16.96 2.68
N HIS A 238 12.47 16.24 2.39
CA HIS A 238 12.45 15.16 1.41
C HIS A 238 12.82 15.64 -0.01
N LEU A 239 12.51 16.90 -0.38
CA LEU A 239 12.85 17.45 -1.71
C LEU A 239 14.35 17.56 -1.93
N LYS A 240 15.13 17.84 -0.88
CA LYS A 240 16.60 17.86 -0.97
C LYS A 240 17.11 16.46 -1.27
N LYS A 241 16.64 15.46 -0.51
CA LYS A 241 17.00 14.05 -0.72
C LYS A 241 16.66 13.55 -2.14
N VAL A 242 15.48 13.92 -2.67
CA VAL A 242 15.08 13.57 -4.05
C VAL A 242 16.02 14.18 -5.08
N LYS A 243 16.41 15.45 -4.91
CA LYS A 243 17.37 16.11 -5.82
C LYS A 243 18.73 15.42 -5.82
N ASP A 244 19.24 15.10 -4.62
CA ASP A 244 20.55 14.46 -4.47
C ASP A 244 20.55 13.04 -5.09
N LYS A 245 19.46 12.28 -4.92
CA LYS A 245 19.32 10.96 -5.52
C LYS A 245 19.21 11.03 -7.04
N ARG A 246 18.44 11.98 -7.61
CA ARG A 246 18.37 12.18 -9.08
C ARG A 246 19.71 12.52 -9.70
N GLN A 247 20.51 13.35 -9.06
CA GLN A 247 21.85 13.69 -9.55
C GLN A 247 22.79 12.47 -9.61
N LYS A 248 22.67 11.54 -8.63
CA LYS A 248 23.44 10.30 -8.60
C LYS A 248 23.05 9.28 -9.66
N VAL A 249 21.82 9.29 -10.14
CA VAL A 249 21.32 8.38 -11.19
C VAL A 249 21.72 8.88 -12.60
N GLN A 250 22.04 10.18 -12.74
CA GLN A 250 22.42 10.77 -14.02
C GLN A 250 23.95 10.74 -14.29
N VAL A 251 24.74 10.24 -13.36
CA VAL A 251 26.21 10.07 -13.45
C VAL A 251 26.53 8.58 -13.64
#